data_650adce29b9e8135b70911de388fdcdc
#
_entry.id   650adce29b9e8135b70911de388fdcdc
#
_cell.length_a   1.000
_cell.length_b   1.000
_cell.length_c   1.000
_cell.angle_alpha   90.00
_cell.angle_beta   90.00
_cell.angle_gamma   90.00
#
_symmetry.space_group_name_H-M   'P 1'
#
loop_
_entity.id
_entity.type
_entity.pdbx_description
1 polymer ?
#
loop_
_entity_poly.entity_id
_entity_poly.type
_entity_poly.pdbx_seq_one_letter_code
_entity_poly.pdbx_strand_id
1 'polypeptide(L)'
;MRPEDPEEYPGYECFGYERMMPKLNLANPETAEYFCKVGRYWVEKFHIDGWRLDVASEINDGFWRKFRESVKSVDPDAILIGEVWESAAHWLDGTMFDSTMN
;
A
#
# COMPACT_ATOMS: atom_id res chain seq x y z
N MET A 1 1.23 16.20 6.52
CA MET A 1 1.69 17.26 5.77
C MET A 1 1.06 18.53 6.11
N ARG A 2 1.78 19.55 6.22
CA ARG A 2 1.33 20.67 6.82
C ARG A 2 0.96 21.69 5.93
N PRO A 3 -0.10 22.22 5.94
CA PRO A 3 -0.54 23.28 5.06
C PRO A 3 -0.27 24.67 5.58
N GLU A 4 0.66 24.81 6.48
CA GLU A 4 0.93 26.13 7.02
C GLU A 4 1.51 27.05 5.99
N ASP A 5 2.18 26.49 4.99
CA ASP A 5 2.73 27.27 3.90
C ASP A 5 2.24 26.66 2.62
N PRO A 6 1.09 27.12 2.09
CA PRO A 6 0.52 26.51 0.90
C PRO A 6 1.37 26.61 -0.34
N GLU A 7 2.34 27.51 -0.37
CA GLU A 7 3.24 27.60 -1.52
C GLU A 7 4.32 26.55 -1.45
N GLU A 8 4.68 26.12 -0.26
CA GLU A 8 5.69 25.12 -0.08
C GLU A 8 5.10 23.73 0.05
N TYR A 9 3.98 23.62 0.74
CA TYR A 9 3.34 22.33 1.00
C TYR A 9 1.92 22.34 0.49
N PRO A 10 1.55 21.39 -0.33
CA PRO A 10 0.15 21.29 -0.76
C PRO A 10 -0.75 20.95 0.42
N GLY A 11 -2.04 21.21 0.27
CA GLY A 11 -3.02 20.90 1.30
C GLY A 11 -3.41 19.42 1.32
N TYR A 12 -2.54 18.53 0.79
CA TYR A 12 -2.78 17.09 0.76
C TYR A 12 -1.45 16.39 0.95
N GLU A 13 -1.50 15.10 1.29
CA GLU A 13 -0.29 14.31 1.42
C GLU A 13 0.21 13.89 0.05
N CYS A 14 1.52 13.75 -0.09
CA CYS A 14 2.13 13.28 -1.32
C CYS A 14 3.27 12.33 -1.03
N PHE A 15 3.64 11.54 -2.04
CA PHE A 15 4.74 10.61 -1.93
C PHE A 15 6.05 11.39 -1.98
N GLY A 16 6.91 11.18 -0.98
CA GLY A 16 8.22 11.82 -0.94
C GLY A 16 8.16 13.33 -1.00
N TYR A 17 7.06 13.92 -0.53
CA TYR A 17 6.81 15.37 -0.60
C TYR A 17 6.77 15.91 -2.03
N GLU A 18 6.57 15.03 -3.01
CA GLU A 18 6.45 15.42 -4.41
C GLU A 18 5.01 15.82 -4.70
N ARG A 19 4.75 17.13 -4.91
CA ARG A 19 3.38 17.64 -5.03
C ARG A 19 2.64 17.11 -6.25
N MET A 20 3.35 16.59 -7.25
CA MET A 20 2.71 15.99 -8.42
C MET A 20 2.28 14.55 -8.16
N MET A 21 2.55 14.01 -6.97
CA MET A 21 2.22 12.63 -6.64
C MET A 21 1.41 12.57 -5.35
N PRO A 22 0.14 13.00 -5.40
CA PRO A 22 -0.70 13.00 -4.21
C PRO A 22 -1.00 11.57 -3.76
N LYS A 23 -1.25 11.43 -2.47
CA LYS A 23 -1.45 10.15 -1.83
C LYS A 23 -2.83 10.10 -1.21
N LEU A 24 -3.56 9.00 -1.44
CA LEU A 24 -4.87 8.82 -0.84
C LEU A 24 -4.74 8.49 0.64
N ASN A 25 -5.78 8.83 1.39
CA ASN A 25 -5.79 8.57 2.82
C ASN A 25 -6.23 7.12 3.08
N LEU A 26 -5.26 6.21 3.13
CA LEU A 26 -5.55 4.79 3.35
C LEU A 26 -5.76 4.45 4.83
N ALA A 27 -5.70 5.44 5.72
CA ALA A 27 -6.14 5.26 7.08
C ALA A 27 -7.67 5.41 7.19
N ASN A 28 -8.33 5.98 6.18
CA ASN A 28 -9.78 6.08 6.14
C ASN A 28 -10.36 4.68 5.85
N PRO A 29 -11.29 4.17 6.69
CA PRO A 29 -11.76 2.80 6.51
C PRO A 29 -12.45 2.53 5.17
N GLU A 30 -13.18 3.49 4.64
CA GLU A 30 -13.86 3.30 3.36
C GLU A 30 -12.87 3.24 2.21
N THR A 31 -11.87 4.12 2.22
CA THR A 31 -10.83 4.13 1.20
C THR A 31 -10.02 2.84 1.27
N ALA A 32 -9.66 2.42 2.48
CA ALA A 32 -8.89 1.20 2.68
C ALA A 32 -9.67 -0.01 2.16
N GLU A 33 -10.96 -0.09 2.47
CA GLU A 33 -11.78 -1.22 2.03
C GLU A 33 -11.90 -1.26 0.50
N TYR A 34 -12.03 -0.11 -0.12
CA TYR A 34 -12.12 -0.04 -1.58
C TYR A 34 -10.86 -0.63 -2.22
N PHE A 35 -9.68 -0.24 -1.75
CA PHE A 35 -8.43 -0.74 -2.33
C PHE A 35 -8.14 -2.19 -1.96
N CYS A 36 -8.61 -2.65 -0.81
CA CYS A 36 -8.53 -4.08 -0.50
C CYS A 36 -9.40 -4.88 -1.47
N LYS A 37 -10.58 -4.36 -1.82
CA LYS A 37 -11.43 -5.00 -2.83
C LYS A 37 -10.74 -5.02 -4.20
N VAL A 38 -10.06 -3.95 -4.56
CA VAL A 38 -9.32 -3.91 -5.82
C VAL A 38 -8.26 -5.02 -5.82
N GLY A 39 -7.55 -5.15 -4.71
CA GLY A 39 -6.49 -6.16 -4.60
C GLY A 39 -7.01 -7.58 -4.80
N ARG A 40 -8.11 -7.92 -4.15
CA ARG A 40 -8.63 -9.28 -4.29
C ARG A 40 -9.40 -9.49 -5.60
N TYR A 41 -9.97 -8.42 -6.17
CA TYR A 41 -10.71 -8.51 -7.43
C TYR A 41 -9.84 -9.07 -8.55
N TRP A 42 -8.65 -8.51 -8.75
CA TRP A 42 -7.78 -8.94 -9.83
C TRP A 42 -7.27 -10.35 -9.63
N VAL A 43 -7.00 -10.73 -8.39
CA VAL A 43 -6.57 -12.09 -8.09
C VAL A 43 -7.71 -13.07 -8.35
N GLU A 44 -8.91 -12.74 -7.88
CA GLU A 44 -10.05 -13.63 -7.97
C GLU A 44 -10.56 -13.78 -9.41
N LYS A 45 -10.67 -12.65 -10.14
CA LYS A 45 -11.25 -12.67 -11.47
C LYS A 45 -10.27 -13.08 -12.55
N PHE A 46 -9.04 -12.64 -12.44
CA PHE A 46 -8.06 -12.82 -13.52
C PHE A 46 -6.90 -13.71 -13.13
N HIS A 47 -6.91 -14.24 -11.91
CA HIS A 47 -5.92 -15.21 -11.43
C HIS A 47 -4.48 -14.70 -11.58
N ILE A 48 -4.25 -13.40 -11.30
CA ILE A 48 -2.90 -12.88 -11.28
C ILE A 48 -2.17 -13.53 -10.10
N ASP A 49 -0.84 -13.60 -10.19
CA ASP A 49 -0.04 -14.31 -9.19
C ASP A 49 0.24 -13.48 -7.94
N GLY A 50 -0.02 -12.20 -7.99
CA GLY A 50 0.22 -11.33 -6.84
C GLY A 50 0.30 -9.88 -7.25
N TRP A 51 0.87 -9.06 -6.36
CA TRP A 51 0.95 -7.62 -6.55
C TRP A 51 2.36 -7.13 -6.26
N ARG A 52 2.83 -6.19 -7.05
CA ARG A 52 3.98 -5.38 -6.73
C ARG A 52 3.45 -4.01 -6.30
N LEU A 53 3.81 -3.57 -5.10
CA LEU A 53 3.18 -2.44 -4.43
C LEU A 53 4.16 -1.28 -4.36
N ASP A 54 3.88 -0.28 -5.16
CA ASP A 54 4.75 0.87 -5.40
C ASP A 54 4.89 1.73 -4.15
N VAL A 55 6.10 2.16 -3.83
CA VAL A 55 6.43 3.06 -2.70
C VAL A 55 5.72 2.62 -1.42
N ALA A 56 5.76 1.32 -1.15
CA ALA A 56 4.96 0.73 -0.08
C ALA A 56 5.35 1.23 1.29
N SER A 57 6.60 1.65 1.48
CA SER A 57 7.07 2.13 2.78
C SER A 57 6.42 3.44 3.21
N GLU A 58 5.77 4.16 2.30
CA GLU A 58 5.09 5.41 2.64
C GLU A 58 3.60 5.24 2.87
N ILE A 59 3.12 3.99 2.89
CA ILE A 59 1.71 3.70 3.11
C ILE A 59 1.58 3.12 4.52
N ASN A 60 0.43 3.36 5.14
CA ASN A 60 0.12 2.96 6.51
C ASN A 60 0.17 1.43 6.66
N ASP A 61 0.81 0.96 7.73
CA ASP A 61 0.97 -0.47 8.02
C ASP A 61 -0.36 -1.18 8.19
N GLY A 62 -1.30 -0.52 8.84
CA GLY A 62 -2.63 -1.10 9.05
C GLY A 62 -3.33 -1.42 7.76
N PHE A 63 -3.13 -0.56 6.75
CA PHE A 63 -3.67 -0.82 5.42
C PHE A 63 -3.03 -2.08 4.83
N TRP A 64 -1.70 -2.23 4.93
CA TRP A 64 -1.02 -3.38 4.34
C TRP A 64 -1.46 -4.69 5.00
N ARG A 65 -1.72 -4.68 6.29
CA ARG A 65 -2.21 -5.87 6.97
C ARG A 65 -3.59 -6.27 6.46
N LYS A 66 -4.46 -5.30 6.26
CA LYS A 66 -5.80 -5.56 5.70
C LYS A 66 -5.72 -6.00 4.24
N PHE A 67 -4.84 -5.38 3.47
CA PHE A 67 -4.66 -5.71 2.06
C PHE A 67 -4.20 -7.17 1.94
N ARG A 68 -3.22 -7.56 2.74
CA ARG A 68 -2.74 -8.93 2.75
C ARG A 68 -3.86 -9.90 3.11
N GLU A 69 -4.63 -9.62 4.14
CA GLU A 69 -5.73 -10.49 4.52
C GLU A 69 -6.73 -10.65 3.39
N SER A 70 -7.06 -9.56 2.71
CA SER A 70 -8.01 -9.60 1.61
C SER A 70 -7.51 -10.46 0.46
N VAL A 71 -6.26 -10.24 0.04
CA VAL A 71 -5.71 -10.98 -1.09
C VAL A 71 -5.55 -12.46 -0.75
N LYS A 72 -5.00 -12.75 0.43
CA LYS A 72 -4.74 -14.13 0.83
C LYS A 72 -6.03 -14.89 1.10
N SER A 73 -7.13 -14.19 1.36
CA SER A 73 -8.41 -14.85 1.59
C SER A 73 -8.94 -15.49 0.31
N VAL A 74 -8.59 -14.98 -0.86
CA VAL A 74 -9.02 -15.56 -2.13
C VAL A 74 -7.94 -16.42 -2.78
N ASP A 75 -6.67 -16.16 -2.47
CA ASP A 75 -5.56 -16.99 -2.96
C ASP A 75 -4.40 -16.94 -1.98
N PRO A 76 -4.27 -17.94 -1.10
CA PRO A 76 -3.18 -17.95 -0.12
C PRO A 76 -1.79 -17.98 -0.75
N ASP A 77 -1.69 -18.39 -2.01
CA ASP A 77 -0.41 -18.49 -2.71
C ASP A 77 -0.05 -17.21 -3.47
N ALA A 78 -0.94 -16.22 -3.50
CA ALA A 78 -0.62 -14.96 -4.15
C ALA A 78 0.52 -14.28 -3.42
N ILE A 79 1.41 -13.61 -4.17
CA ILE A 79 2.63 -13.03 -3.63
C ILE A 79 2.47 -11.52 -3.55
N LEU A 80 2.86 -10.94 -2.42
CA LEU A 80 2.85 -9.50 -2.22
C LEU A 80 4.29 -9.01 -2.08
N ILE A 81 4.71 -8.14 -3.00
CA ILE A 81 6.06 -7.59 -3.03
C ILE A 81 5.95 -6.08 -2.86
N GLY A 82 6.50 -5.54 -1.79
CA GLY A 82 6.46 -4.11 -1.55
C GLY A 82 7.76 -3.43 -1.96
N GLU A 83 7.66 -2.27 -2.58
CA GLU A 83 8.84 -1.45 -2.84
C GLU A 83 9.17 -0.68 -1.58
N VAL A 84 10.30 -1.00 -0.95
CA VAL A 84 10.72 -0.42 0.31
C VAL A 84 12.17 0.02 0.16
N TRP A 85 12.45 1.29 0.43
CA TRP A 85 13.76 1.87 0.16
C TRP A 85 14.73 1.77 1.32
N GLU A 86 14.24 1.40 2.51
CA GLU A 86 15.08 1.24 3.69
C GLU A 86 15.04 -0.23 4.13
N SER A 87 15.50 -0.51 5.34
CA SER A 87 15.53 -1.88 5.85
C SER A 87 14.14 -2.51 5.78
N ALA A 88 14.07 -3.71 5.26
CA ALA A 88 12.82 -4.37 4.96
C ALA A 88 12.22 -5.16 6.13
N ALA A 89 12.97 -5.36 7.21
CA ALA A 89 12.54 -6.25 8.29
C ALA A 89 11.17 -5.89 8.84
N HIS A 90 10.88 -4.62 8.96
CA HIS A 90 9.61 -4.15 9.49
C HIS A 90 8.42 -4.69 8.67
N TRP A 91 8.56 -4.76 7.36
CA TRP A 91 7.46 -5.15 6.47
C TRP A 91 7.42 -6.65 6.19
N LEU A 92 8.39 -7.40 6.68
CA LEU A 92 8.48 -8.84 6.45
C LEU A 92 8.20 -9.63 7.72
N ASP A 93 7.31 -9.14 8.57
CA ASP A 93 7.00 -9.79 9.84
C ASP A 93 5.92 -10.86 9.71
N GLY A 94 5.48 -11.16 8.50
CA GLY A 94 4.44 -12.15 8.26
C GLY A 94 3.04 -11.58 8.15
N THR A 95 2.87 -10.27 8.38
CA THR A 95 1.54 -9.64 8.35
C THR A 95 1.36 -8.67 7.19
N MET A 96 2.43 -8.32 6.46
CA MET A 96 2.34 -7.34 5.39
C MET A 96 2.80 -7.91 4.06
N PHE A 97 4.09 -8.03 3.82
CA PHE A 97 4.59 -8.49 2.52
C PHE A 97 5.27 -9.83 2.59
N ASP A 98 5.31 -10.54 1.47
CA ASP A 98 6.07 -11.78 1.35
C ASP A 98 7.52 -11.50 0.99
N SER A 99 7.75 -10.37 0.31
CA SER A 99 9.10 -9.98 -0.12
C SER A 99 9.12 -8.48 -0.34
N THR A 100 10.30 -7.92 -0.52
CA THR A 100 10.45 -6.49 -0.82
C THR A 100 11.47 -6.33 -1.94
N MET A 101 11.39 -5.15 -2.58
CA MET A 101 12.38 -4.75 -3.58
C MET A 101 12.60 -3.26 -3.46
N ASN A 102 13.69 -2.76 -3.98
CA ASN A 102 13.90 -1.31 -4.03
C ASN A 102 14.49 -0.87 -5.36
#